data_64ffc3700f3bc98e482626a43d67b590
#
_entry.id   64ffc3700f3bc98e482626a43d67b590
#
_cell.length_a   1.000
_cell.length_b   1.000
_cell.length_c   1.000
_cell.angle_alpha   90.00
_cell.angle_beta   90.00
_cell.angle_gamma   90.00
#
_symmetry.space_group_name_H-M   'P 1'
#
loop_
_entity.id
_entity.type
_entity.pdbx_description
1 polymer ?
#
loop_
_entity_poly.entity_id
_entity_poly.type
_entity_poly.pdbx_seq_one_letter_code
_entity_poly.pdbx_strand_id
1 'polypeptide(L)'
;MKILDVCCGSKMFWYDKQEPHTTYMDVRKATYTAMDRGNERKIEINPDIQADWKNIPFDDETFDLVVFDPPHLVRAGKTSWLAKKYGTIDLMNWPHDFREAFREIMRALKPTGTLIFKWNEDQIPIKEVFKAFGQQPILGDMRRKTKWSVFIKEDER
;
A
#
# COMPACT_ATOMS: atom_id res chain seq x y z
N MET A 1 3.27 13.58 -15.19
CA MET A 1 2.52 12.82 -14.15
C MET A 1 3.49 12.50 -13.02
N LYS A 2 3.10 12.69 -11.77
CA LYS A 2 3.87 12.25 -10.60
C LYS A 2 3.11 11.14 -9.88
N ILE A 3 3.77 10.02 -9.64
CA ILE A 3 3.18 8.84 -9.02
C ILE A 3 3.91 8.53 -7.71
N LEU A 4 3.18 8.14 -6.68
CA LEU A 4 3.74 7.64 -5.43
C LEU A 4 3.21 6.22 -5.17
N ASP A 5 4.13 5.28 -4.95
CA ASP A 5 3.82 3.99 -4.35
C ASP A 5 4.20 4.05 -2.86
N VAL A 6 3.21 4.08 -1.97
CA VAL A 6 3.43 4.36 -0.53
C VAL A 6 3.90 3.15 0.28
N CYS A 7 3.89 1.96 -0.31
CA CYS A 7 4.37 0.72 0.32
C CYS A 7 4.84 -0.29 -0.73
N CYS A 8 5.87 0.11 -1.46
CA CYS A 8 6.29 -0.55 -2.69
C CYS A 8 6.78 -2.00 -2.51
N GLY A 9 7.16 -2.41 -1.31
CA GLY A 9 7.74 -3.73 -1.08
C GLY A 9 8.88 -4.02 -2.04
N SER A 10 8.85 -5.17 -2.67
CA SER A 10 9.81 -5.54 -3.73
C SER A 10 9.37 -5.12 -5.14
N LYS A 11 8.45 -4.15 -5.25
CA LYS A 11 7.92 -3.60 -6.51
C LYS A 11 7.29 -4.68 -7.42
N MET A 12 6.68 -5.70 -6.83
CA MET A 12 6.08 -6.82 -7.58
C MET A 12 4.89 -6.42 -8.45
N PHE A 13 4.33 -5.30 -8.19
CA PHE A 13 3.17 -4.70 -8.80
C PHE A 13 3.49 -4.02 -10.13
N TRP A 14 4.75 -3.68 -10.33
CA TRP A 14 5.24 -2.86 -11.43
C TRP A 14 5.83 -3.73 -12.53
N TYR A 15 5.41 -3.49 -13.78
CA TYR A 15 6.02 -4.09 -14.96
C TYR A 15 7.45 -3.60 -15.12
N ASP A 16 7.66 -2.29 -15.02
CA ASP A 16 8.98 -1.69 -14.88
C ASP A 16 9.22 -1.25 -13.43
N LYS A 17 10.16 -1.89 -12.77
CA LYS A 17 10.52 -1.57 -11.37
C LYS A 17 11.30 -0.26 -11.22
N GLN A 18 11.61 0.38 -12.34
CA GLN A 18 12.30 1.68 -12.41
C GLN A 18 11.45 2.70 -13.18
N GLU A 19 10.11 2.57 -13.11
CA GLU A 19 9.19 3.45 -13.80
C GLU A 19 9.51 4.93 -13.45
N PRO A 20 9.88 5.77 -14.44
CA PRO A 20 10.54 7.06 -14.18
C PRO A 20 9.63 8.13 -13.56
N HIS A 21 8.31 7.97 -13.62
CA HIS A 21 7.35 8.92 -13.02
C HIS A 21 7.00 8.57 -11.57
N THR A 22 7.52 7.42 -11.05
CA THR A 22 7.14 6.87 -9.77
C THR A 22 8.23 7.05 -8.72
N THR A 23 7.83 7.61 -7.57
CA THR A 23 8.60 7.55 -6.34
C THR A 23 8.14 6.36 -5.53
N TYR A 24 9.06 5.48 -5.17
CA TYR A 24 8.80 4.29 -4.39
C TYR A 24 9.11 4.54 -2.91
N MET A 25 8.12 4.35 -2.06
CA MET A 25 8.23 4.51 -0.62
C MET A 25 7.91 3.19 0.10
N ASP A 26 8.60 2.89 1.17
CA ASP A 26 8.28 1.80 2.10
C ASP A 26 8.88 2.13 3.46
N VAL A 27 8.26 1.65 4.53
CA VAL A 27 8.82 1.78 5.89
C VAL A 27 10.03 0.88 6.08
N ARG A 28 10.13 -0.18 5.28
CA ARG A 28 11.21 -1.16 5.31
C ARG A 28 12.27 -0.86 4.26
N LYS A 29 13.52 -1.13 4.62
CA LYS A 29 14.63 -1.27 3.68
C LYS A 29 15.41 -2.51 4.10
N ALA A 30 15.27 -3.59 3.36
CA ALA A 30 15.79 -4.89 3.76
C ALA A 30 15.96 -5.86 2.59
N THR A 31 16.85 -6.81 2.77
CA THR A 31 16.99 -7.97 1.88
C THR A 31 16.76 -9.25 2.67
N TYR A 32 15.87 -10.08 2.18
CA TYR A 32 15.58 -11.41 2.75
C TYR A 32 15.93 -12.49 1.74
N THR A 33 16.55 -13.57 2.24
CA THR A 33 16.74 -14.79 1.48
C THR A 33 15.96 -15.92 2.13
N ALA A 34 15.39 -16.80 1.32
CA ALA A 34 14.75 -18.02 1.81
C ALA A 34 14.81 -19.13 0.75
N MET A 35 14.79 -20.36 1.22
CA MET A 35 14.64 -21.53 0.36
C MET A 35 13.15 -21.73 0.06
N ASP A 36 12.80 -21.78 -1.21
CA ASP A 36 11.46 -22.12 -1.69
C ASP A 36 11.56 -23.22 -2.74
N ARG A 37 11.01 -24.39 -2.44
CA ARG A 37 11.01 -25.57 -3.31
C ARG A 37 12.41 -25.95 -3.83
N GLY A 38 13.42 -25.87 -2.95
CA GLY A 38 14.81 -26.21 -3.28
C GLY A 38 15.60 -25.12 -4.01
N ASN A 39 14.99 -23.97 -4.27
CA ASN A 39 15.66 -22.81 -4.85
C ASN A 39 15.81 -21.68 -3.83
N GLU A 40 16.94 -21.02 -3.83
CA GLU A 40 17.12 -19.80 -3.07
C GLU A 40 16.35 -18.66 -3.73
N ARG A 41 15.48 -18.01 -2.96
CA ARG A 41 14.76 -16.81 -3.37
C ARG A 41 15.24 -15.62 -2.57
N LYS A 42 15.49 -14.53 -3.26
CA LYS A 42 15.84 -13.24 -2.69
C LYS A 42 14.67 -12.27 -2.83
N ILE A 43 14.31 -11.62 -1.74
CA ILE A 43 13.39 -10.46 -1.76
C ILE A 43 14.21 -9.25 -1.35
N GLU A 44 14.22 -8.25 -2.20
CA GLU A 44 14.86 -6.97 -1.94
C GLU A 44 13.79 -5.89 -1.86
N ILE A 45 13.75 -5.21 -0.71
CA ILE A 45 12.91 -4.02 -0.48
C ILE A 45 13.87 -2.85 -0.42
N ASN A 46 13.91 -2.08 -1.49
CA ASN A 46 14.80 -0.93 -1.64
C ASN A 46 14.02 0.25 -2.20
N PRO A 47 13.27 0.96 -1.34
CA PRO A 47 12.54 2.15 -1.72
C PRO A 47 13.48 3.32 -2.02
N ASP A 48 13.00 4.30 -2.78
CA ASP A 48 13.68 5.59 -2.97
C ASP A 48 13.63 6.41 -1.69
N ILE A 49 12.50 6.33 -0.98
CA ILE A 49 12.26 7.01 0.30
C ILE A 49 11.85 5.98 1.35
N GLN A 50 12.57 5.92 2.45
CA GLN A 50 12.17 5.11 3.60
C GLN A 50 11.33 5.98 4.55
N ALA A 51 10.01 5.74 4.57
CA ALA A 51 9.07 6.50 5.39
C ALA A 51 7.81 5.68 5.71
N ASP A 52 7.08 6.13 6.74
CA ASP A 52 5.79 5.56 7.14
C ASP A 52 4.65 6.23 6.36
N TRP A 53 3.70 5.47 5.86
CA TRP A 53 2.52 5.98 5.17
C TRP A 53 1.63 6.89 6.04
N LYS A 54 1.76 6.84 7.37
CA LYS A 54 1.09 7.74 8.31
C LYS A 54 1.72 9.13 8.38
N ASN A 55 2.86 9.31 7.74
CA ASN A 55 3.59 10.57 7.67
C ASN A 55 4.36 10.64 6.35
N ILE A 56 3.65 10.89 5.27
CA ILE A 56 4.19 10.96 3.91
C ILE A 56 5.05 12.23 3.78
N PRO A 57 6.37 12.12 3.51
CA PRO A 57 7.30 13.25 3.56
C PRO A 57 7.28 14.08 2.27
N PHE A 58 6.11 14.44 1.81
CA PHE A 58 5.89 15.29 0.64
C PHE A 58 4.84 16.35 0.96
N ASP A 59 4.91 17.46 0.22
CA ASP A 59 3.94 18.54 0.32
C ASP A 59 2.54 18.09 -0.11
N ASP A 60 1.54 18.86 0.30
CA ASP A 60 0.17 18.69 -0.14
C ASP A 60 0.08 18.75 -1.67
N GLU A 61 -0.86 18.04 -2.24
CA GLU A 61 -1.21 18.14 -3.66
C GLU A 61 -0.03 17.91 -4.63
N THR A 62 0.87 17.00 -4.27
CA THR A 62 2.08 16.71 -5.04
C THR A 62 1.85 15.71 -6.16
N PHE A 63 1.01 14.67 -5.93
CA PHE A 63 0.90 13.51 -6.80
C PHE A 63 -0.40 13.49 -7.61
N ASP A 64 -0.28 13.04 -8.85
CA ASP A 64 -1.42 12.81 -9.74
C ASP A 64 -2.07 11.43 -9.48
N LEU A 65 -1.23 10.47 -9.06
CA LEU A 65 -1.62 9.09 -8.76
C LEU A 65 -0.89 8.60 -7.52
N VAL A 66 -1.61 7.97 -6.61
CA VAL A 66 -1.03 7.19 -5.51
C VAL A 66 -1.45 5.74 -5.64
N VAL A 67 -0.51 4.83 -5.41
CA VAL A 67 -0.74 3.39 -5.32
C VAL A 67 -0.59 2.97 -3.86
N PHE A 68 -1.58 2.25 -3.34
CA PHE A 68 -1.58 1.74 -1.98
C PHE A 68 -1.92 0.25 -1.97
N ASP A 69 -0.90 -0.60 -1.86
CA ASP A 69 -0.99 -2.06 -1.73
C ASP A 69 -0.38 -2.48 -0.37
N PRO A 70 -1.05 -2.13 0.77
CA PRO A 70 -0.50 -2.39 2.08
C PRO A 70 -0.46 -3.87 2.43
N PRO A 71 0.35 -4.26 3.43
CA PRO A 71 0.26 -5.56 4.04
C PRO A 71 -1.18 -5.85 4.50
N HIS A 72 -1.64 -7.07 4.24
CA HIS A 72 -2.99 -7.53 4.61
C HIS A 72 -2.98 -8.60 5.70
N LEU A 73 -1.79 -8.97 6.18
CA LEU A 73 -1.62 -10.02 7.17
C LEU A 73 -1.58 -9.43 8.58
N VAL A 74 -2.55 -9.77 9.41
CA VAL A 74 -2.58 -9.48 10.86
C VAL A 74 -2.10 -10.67 11.69
N ARG A 75 -2.16 -11.87 11.12
CA ARG A 75 -1.75 -13.13 11.76
C ARG A 75 -0.76 -13.84 10.87
N ALA A 76 0.51 -13.57 11.07
CA ALA A 76 1.60 -14.26 10.41
C ALA A 76 2.73 -14.50 11.43
N GLY A 77 3.31 -15.69 11.42
CA GLY A 77 4.45 -15.98 12.27
C GLY A 77 5.64 -15.07 11.94
N LYS A 78 6.42 -14.68 12.94
CA LYS A 78 7.57 -13.77 12.79
C LYS A 78 8.61 -14.26 11.77
N THR A 79 8.71 -15.58 11.57
CA THR A 79 9.60 -16.23 10.60
C THR A 79 8.93 -16.53 9.26
N SER A 80 7.65 -16.20 9.12
CA SER A 80 6.87 -16.48 7.92
C SER A 80 7.47 -15.78 6.70
N TRP A 81 7.67 -16.56 5.63
CA TRP A 81 8.06 -16.03 4.33
C TRP A 81 7.08 -15.00 3.79
N LEU A 82 5.77 -15.23 3.99
CA LEU A 82 4.72 -14.29 3.60
C LEU A 82 4.82 -12.97 4.37
N ALA A 83 5.13 -13.02 5.67
CA ALA A 83 5.36 -11.83 6.47
C ALA A 83 6.59 -11.04 6.01
N LYS A 84 7.67 -11.71 5.63
CA LYS A 84 8.86 -11.07 5.05
C LYS A 84 8.55 -10.44 3.69
N LYS A 85 7.79 -11.14 2.86
CA LYS A 85 7.46 -10.71 1.51
C LYS A 85 6.49 -9.52 1.49
N TYR A 86 5.40 -9.61 2.23
CA TYR A 86 4.31 -8.63 2.20
C TYR A 86 4.33 -7.65 3.37
N GLY A 87 5.03 -7.98 4.47
CA GLY A 87 4.88 -7.27 5.74
C GLY A 87 3.65 -7.72 6.52
N THR A 88 3.45 -7.09 7.65
CA THR A 88 2.28 -7.33 8.53
C THR A 88 1.74 -6.00 9.04
N ILE A 89 0.46 -5.99 9.43
CA ILE A 89 -0.17 -4.87 10.13
C ILE A 89 -0.51 -5.28 11.56
N ASP A 90 -0.59 -4.31 12.45
CA ASP A 90 -0.95 -4.55 13.84
C ASP A 90 -2.44 -4.86 13.96
N LEU A 91 -2.77 -6.01 14.54
CA LEU A 91 -4.16 -6.47 14.70
C LEU A 91 -5.03 -5.47 15.47
N MET A 92 -4.47 -4.78 16.46
CA MET A 92 -5.22 -3.88 17.34
C MET A 92 -5.34 -2.46 16.78
N ASN A 93 -4.33 -1.99 16.06
CA ASN A 93 -4.21 -0.60 15.64
C ASN A 93 -4.47 -0.37 14.15
N TRP A 94 -4.61 -1.43 13.33
CA TRP A 94 -4.76 -1.27 11.89
C TRP A 94 -5.90 -0.31 11.47
N PRO A 95 -7.07 -0.23 12.15
CA PRO A 95 -8.11 0.69 11.71
C PRO A 95 -7.70 2.16 11.87
N HIS A 96 -6.96 2.46 12.94
CA HIS A 96 -6.39 3.78 13.16
C HIS A 96 -5.28 4.07 12.13
N ASP A 97 -4.35 3.14 11.95
CA ASP A 97 -3.23 3.30 11.02
C ASP A 97 -3.71 3.50 9.58
N PHE A 98 -4.75 2.79 9.17
CA PHE A 98 -5.33 2.92 7.82
C PHE A 98 -6.08 4.23 7.64
N ARG A 99 -6.75 4.73 8.67
CA ARG A 99 -7.37 6.06 8.64
C ARG A 99 -6.31 7.14 8.44
N GLU A 100 -5.22 7.09 9.19
CA GLU A 100 -4.12 8.04 9.07
C GLU A 100 -3.43 7.92 7.70
N ALA A 101 -3.18 6.71 7.22
CA ALA A 101 -2.64 6.48 5.89
C ALA A 101 -3.52 7.09 4.80
N PHE A 102 -4.83 6.85 4.86
CA PHE A 102 -5.77 7.38 3.88
C PHE A 102 -5.82 8.91 3.90
N ARG A 103 -5.81 9.51 5.09
CA ARG A 103 -5.74 10.97 5.25
C ARG A 103 -4.47 11.54 4.62
N GLU A 104 -3.31 10.96 4.90
CA GLU A 104 -2.03 11.40 4.34
C GLU A 104 -1.97 11.22 2.81
N ILE A 105 -2.51 10.11 2.29
CA ILE A 105 -2.62 9.88 0.85
C ILE A 105 -3.49 10.95 0.20
N MET A 106 -4.67 11.24 0.76
CA MET A 106 -5.58 12.27 0.22
C MET A 106 -4.98 13.66 0.32
N ARG A 107 -4.18 13.95 1.36
CA ARG A 107 -3.43 15.19 1.47
C ARG A 107 -2.39 15.34 0.34
N ALA A 108 -1.62 14.27 0.10
CA ALA A 108 -0.55 14.27 -0.89
C ALA A 108 -1.07 14.22 -2.35
N LEU A 109 -2.31 13.76 -2.58
CA LEU A 109 -2.96 13.77 -3.88
C LEU A 109 -3.40 15.19 -4.27
N LYS A 110 -3.22 15.54 -5.54
CA LYS A 110 -3.82 16.73 -6.14
C LYS A 110 -5.34 16.64 -6.12
N PRO A 111 -6.08 17.75 -6.27
CA PRO A 111 -7.54 17.72 -6.35
C PRO A 111 -8.10 16.79 -7.42
N THR A 112 -7.39 16.65 -8.56
CA THR A 112 -7.74 15.75 -9.67
C THR A 112 -7.03 14.39 -9.57
N GLY A 113 -6.34 14.14 -8.47
CA GLY A 113 -5.53 12.93 -8.27
C GLY A 113 -6.38 11.70 -7.96
N THR A 114 -5.79 10.54 -8.21
CA THR A 114 -6.45 9.25 -8.06
C THR A 114 -5.64 8.34 -7.14
N LEU A 115 -6.33 7.65 -6.22
CA LEU A 115 -5.77 6.55 -5.44
C LEU A 115 -6.21 5.22 -6.04
N ILE A 116 -5.23 4.36 -6.34
CA ILE A 116 -5.46 2.93 -6.62
C ILE A 116 -5.11 2.16 -5.36
N PHE A 117 -6.10 1.48 -4.80
CA PHE A 117 -5.96 0.66 -3.59
C PHE A 117 -6.15 -0.80 -3.93
N LYS A 118 -5.25 -1.65 -3.44
CA LYS A 118 -5.35 -3.11 -3.58
C LYS A 118 -5.40 -3.76 -2.20
N TRP A 119 -6.30 -4.71 -2.03
CA TRP A 119 -6.51 -5.40 -0.78
C TRP A 119 -6.83 -6.89 -0.99
N ASN A 120 -6.23 -7.74 -0.16
CA ASN A 120 -6.64 -9.13 -0.03
C ASN A 120 -7.45 -9.30 1.25
N GLU A 121 -8.70 -9.74 1.14
CA GLU A 121 -9.66 -9.81 2.25
C GLU A 121 -9.69 -11.16 2.98
N ASP A 122 -8.64 -11.97 2.88
CA ASP A 122 -8.58 -13.26 3.58
C ASP A 122 -8.68 -13.15 5.10
N GLN A 123 -8.09 -12.10 5.69
CA GLN A 123 -8.06 -11.90 7.14
C GLN A 123 -8.95 -10.75 7.61
N ILE A 124 -9.09 -9.70 6.82
CA ILE A 124 -9.94 -8.54 7.13
C ILE A 124 -10.81 -8.25 5.91
N PRO A 125 -12.15 -8.26 6.05
CA PRO A 125 -13.06 -7.89 4.97
C PRO A 125 -12.80 -6.46 4.46
N ILE A 126 -12.82 -6.26 3.15
CA ILE A 126 -12.53 -4.94 2.55
C ILE A 126 -13.49 -3.84 3.02
N LYS A 127 -14.74 -4.19 3.33
CA LYS A 127 -15.72 -3.24 3.88
C LYS A 127 -15.29 -2.61 5.21
N GLU A 128 -14.56 -3.34 6.04
CA GLU A 128 -14.04 -2.82 7.30
C GLU A 128 -12.88 -1.83 7.03
N VAL A 129 -12.11 -2.08 5.98
CA VAL A 129 -11.05 -1.16 5.53
C VAL A 129 -11.66 0.14 5.01
N PHE A 130 -12.72 0.08 4.18
CA PHE A 130 -13.41 1.28 3.71
C PHE A 130 -14.07 2.06 4.84
N LYS A 131 -14.57 1.35 5.86
CA LYS A 131 -15.07 1.98 7.09
C LYS A 131 -13.95 2.73 7.84
N ALA A 132 -12.76 2.15 7.91
CA ALA A 132 -11.60 2.81 8.51
C ALA A 132 -11.18 4.06 7.70
N PHE A 133 -11.21 4.00 6.36
CA PHE A 133 -10.94 5.15 5.49
C PHE A 133 -11.97 6.27 5.65
N GLY A 134 -13.23 5.92 5.97
CA GLY A 134 -14.34 6.88 6.04
C GLY A 134 -14.91 7.29 4.67
N GLN A 135 -14.43 6.66 3.59
CA GLN A 135 -14.84 6.92 2.21
C GLN A 135 -15.04 5.62 1.45
N GLN A 136 -16.01 5.61 0.54
CA GLN A 136 -16.23 4.51 -0.40
C GLN A 136 -15.47 4.75 -1.71
N PRO A 137 -14.98 3.68 -2.37
CA PRO A 137 -14.39 3.82 -3.69
C PRO A 137 -15.45 4.18 -4.74
N ILE A 138 -15.02 4.87 -5.81
CA ILE A 138 -15.89 5.17 -6.95
C ILE A 138 -16.09 3.97 -7.88
N LEU A 139 -15.13 3.04 -7.90
CA LEU A 139 -15.21 1.79 -8.66
C LEU A 139 -14.20 0.77 -8.11
N GLY A 140 -14.37 -0.49 -8.47
CA GLY A 140 -13.45 -1.55 -8.07
C GLY A 140 -13.99 -2.96 -8.31
N ASP A 141 -13.17 -3.95 -7.98
CA ASP A 141 -13.53 -5.37 -8.02
C ASP A 141 -14.45 -5.76 -6.86
N MET A 142 -15.54 -6.49 -7.15
CA MET A 142 -16.47 -6.95 -6.12
C MET A 142 -16.39 -8.46 -5.85
N ARG A 143 -15.80 -9.26 -6.74
CA ARG A 143 -16.01 -10.72 -6.77
C ARG A 143 -14.84 -11.56 -6.26
N ARG A 144 -13.62 -11.06 -6.21
CA ARG A 144 -12.42 -11.82 -5.84
C ARG A 144 -11.96 -11.50 -4.44
N LYS A 145 -11.17 -12.39 -3.82
CA LYS A 145 -10.51 -12.13 -2.53
C LYS A 145 -9.50 -10.98 -2.59
N THR A 146 -8.74 -10.91 -3.68
CA THR A 146 -7.91 -9.74 -3.98
C THR A 146 -8.71 -8.77 -4.83
N LYS A 147 -8.87 -7.58 -4.33
CA LYS A 147 -9.73 -6.54 -4.90
C LYS A 147 -8.93 -5.28 -5.17
N TRP A 148 -9.28 -4.64 -6.28
CA TRP A 148 -8.81 -3.32 -6.64
C TRP A 148 -9.93 -2.32 -6.45
N SER A 149 -9.59 -1.19 -5.92
CA SER A 149 -10.53 -0.10 -5.69
C SER A 149 -9.90 1.23 -6.08
N VAL A 150 -10.70 2.12 -6.63
CA VAL A 150 -10.26 3.44 -7.05
C VAL A 150 -11.00 4.50 -6.24
N PHE A 151 -10.23 5.42 -5.67
CA PHE A 151 -10.74 6.58 -4.97
C PHE A 151 -10.29 7.85 -5.67
N ILE A 152 -11.08 8.87 -5.58
CA ILE A 152 -10.75 10.24 -5.96
C ILE A 152 -10.80 11.11 -4.73
N LYS A 153 -10.05 12.21 -4.74
CA LYS A 153 -10.16 13.23 -3.70
C LYS A 153 -11.54 13.85 -3.80
N GLU A 154 -12.28 13.82 -2.70
CA GLU A 154 -13.56 14.54 -2.64
C GLU A 154 -13.28 16.03 -2.43
N ASP A 155 -13.96 16.87 -3.20
CA ASP A 155 -13.96 18.30 -2.93
C ASP A 155 -14.58 18.54 -1.56
N GLU A 156 -13.96 19.34 -0.72
CA GLU A 156 -14.61 19.87 0.49
C GLU A 156 -15.82 20.69 0.05
N ARG A 157 -17.00 20.10 0.18
CA ARG A 157 -18.26 20.78 -0.11
C ARG A 157 -18.75 21.53 1.11
#